data_914bce7fbc85b0ca37ef938cf4c6e10e
#
_entry.id   914bce7fbc85b0ca37ef938cf4c6e10e
#
_cell.length_a   1.000
_cell.length_b   1.000
_cell.length_c   1.000
_cell.angle_alpha   90.00
_cell.angle_beta   90.00
_cell.angle_gamma   90.00
#
_symmetry.space_group_name_H-M   'P 1'
#
loop_
_entity.id
_entity.type
_entity.pdbx_description
1 polymer ?
#
loop_
_entity_poly.entity_id
_entity_poly.type
_entity_poly.pdbx_seq_one_letter_code
_entity_poly.pdbx_strand_id
1 'polypeptide(L)'
;MEYTILILLLPLLSFLFLGLAGMKLKPVVAGAIGTAVLAVVALLSYCTAFEYFSAGRDASGVFPTLVPWNTVWLPISRTLHIDLGILLDPISVMMLVVISTVSLMVHVYSLGYMKGERGVQRYYAFLSLFTMSMMGLVVATNIFQMYLFWELVGVSSYLLIGFYYTKKEAVAASKKAFIVTRFADLGFLVGILFYGYYAGTFSFTPDVQLLAAAGAMIPLALGLMFIGGAGKSAMFPLHIWLPDAMEGPTPVSALIHAATMVVAGVYLVARMFPLFVGYAPEVLHWTAYIGAFTALYAAVVACVQSDIKRVLAFSTISQIGFMIVALGVCTSADPHTGGLGYMASMFHLFTHAMFKALLFLGAGCIIHAVHSNEMSAMGGLRRYMPVTHATFLVACLAIAGIWPLSGFFSKDEILTACFAFSPVMGWVMTGIARLTAFYMFRLYYNIFWGRENRELHAAHRPHEAPLTMTLPLVFLAAVTCVAGFIPFGKLVSSDGMPYTIHIDRSVAGVSLCVAAVAIALATWMYLRERQTVANALAARFRGLHKAAYHRFYIDEVYQFVTHRVIFACISAPVAWFDRHVVDGLMNMLARATNGAAYVIRDMQSGSVQRYCIWFLGGALGLTIFLLLIC
;
A
#
# COMPACT_ATOMS: atom_id res chain seq x y z
N MET A 1 -20.52 -5.09 -21.36
CA MET A 1 -19.65 -4.96 -20.14
C MET A 1 -20.38 -4.48 -18.88
N GLU A 2 -21.71 -4.37 -18.86
CA GLU A 2 -22.49 -3.97 -17.67
C GLU A 2 -22.25 -4.89 -16.45
N TYR A 3 -21.92 -6.16 -16.70
CA TYR A 3 -21.57 -7.12 -15.63
C TYR A 3 -20.35 -6.74 -14.79
N THR A 4 -19.55 -5.76 -15.21
CA THR A 4 -18.35 -5.33 -14.45
C THR A 4 -18.69 -4.78 -13.07
N ILE A 5 -19.92 -4.32 -12.85
CA ILE A 5 -20.39 -3.94 -11.51
C ILE A 5 -20.35 -5.11 -10.53
N LEU A 6 -20.52 -6.36 -11.00
CA LEU A 6 -20.44 -7.56 -10.18
C LEU A 6 -19.03 -7.78 -9.62
N ILE A 7 -18.00 -7.29 -10.31
CA ILE A 7 -16.60 -7.37 -9.82
C ILE A 7 -16.44 -6.65 -8.47
N LEU A 8 -17.19 -5.57 -8.25
CA LEU A 8 -17.23 -4.84 -6.99
C LEU A 8 -18.26 -5.39 -6.01
N LEU A 9 -19.46 -5.73 -6.50
CA LEU A 9 -20.57 -6.15 -5.64
C LEU A 9 -20.35 -7.53 -5.02
N LEU A 10 -19.78 -8.50 -5.74
CA LEU A 10 -19.60 -9.85 -5.22
C LEU A 10 -18.66 -9.90 -3.99
N PRO A 11 -17.46 -9.25 -3.99
CA PRO A 11 -16.63 -9.23 -2.79
C PRO A 11 -17.26 -8.41 -1.66
N LEU A 12 -18.04 -7.36 -1.95
CA LEU A 12 -18.80 -6.61 -0.96
C LEU A 12 -19.86 -7.50 -0.29
N LEU A 13 -20.63 -8.23 -1.07
CA LEU A 13 -21.63 -9.17 -0.56
C LEU A 13 -20.99 -10.30 0.25
N SER A 14 -19.83 -10.81 -0.20
CA SER A 14 -19.03 -11.78 0.56
C SER A 14 -18.59 -11.21 1.90
N PHE A 15 -18.09 -9.97 1.93
CA PHE A 15 -17.73 -9.29 3.18
C PHE A 15 -18.93 -9.18 4.13
N LEU A 16 -20.06 -8.68 3.66
CA LEU A 16 -21.27 -8.52 4.47
C LEU A 16 -21.79 -9.87 4.98
N PHE A 17 -21.87 -10.86 4.11
CA PHE A 17 -22.36 -12.20 4.48
C PHE A 17 -21.43 -12.88 5.51
N LEU A 18 -20.12 -12.91 5.25
CA LEU A 18 -19.15 -13.53 6.16
C LEU A 18 -18.97 -12.71 7.44
N GLY A 19 -19.10 -11.39 7.40
CA GLY A 19 -19.02 -10.53 8.56
C GLY A 19 -20.22 -10.67 9.50
N LEU A 20 -21.44 -10.74 8.95
CA LEU A 20 -22.67 -10.76 9.73
C LEU A 20 -23.12 -12.20 10.10
N ALA A 21 -23.05 -13.12 9.14
CA ALA A 21 -23.53 -14.49 9.32
C ALA A 21 -22.41 -15.53 9.49
N GLY A 22 -21.17 -15.18 9.13
CA GLY A 22 -20.04 -16.10 9.08
C GLY A 22 -19.69 -16.75 10.41
N MET A 23 -19.93 -16.08 11.54
CA MET A 23 -19.66 -16.64 12.87
C MET A 23 -20.46 -17.92 13.17
N LYS A 24 -21.60 -18.14 12.48
CA LYS A 24 -22.43 -19.35 12.56
C LYS A 24 -21.92 -20.48 11.65
N LEU A 25 -20.99 -20.20 10.73
CA LEU A 25 -20.46 -21.15 9.77
C LEU A 25 -19.21 -21.87 10.31
N LYS A 26 -18.97 -23.08 9.84
CA LYS A 26 -17.68 -23.75 10.05
C LYS A 26 -16.58 -23.00 9.33
N PRO A 27 -15.35 -22.86 9.89
CA PRO A 27 -14.24 -22.13 9.28
C PRO A 27 -13.94 -22.53 7.83
N VAL A 28 -13.98 -23.83 7.54
CA VAL A 28 -13.75 -24.38 6.18
C VAL A 28 -14.80 -23.88 5.19
N VAL A 29 -16.07 -23.84 5.61
CA VAL A 29 -17.19 -23.39 4.75
C VAL A 29 -17.04 -21.89 4.45
N ALA A 30 -16.71 -21.09 5.45
CA ALA A 30 -16.47 -19.65 5.24
C ALA A 30 -15.30 -19.40 4.27
N GLY A 31 -14.22 -20.16 4.42
CA GLY A 31 -13.09 -20.12 3.48
C GLY A 31 -13.47 -20.53 2.06
N ALA A 32 -14.25 -21.61 1.92
CA ALA A 32 -14.72 -22.07 0.60
C ALA A 32 -15.62 -21.04 -0.08
N ILE A 33 -16.55 -20.40 0.65
CA ILE A 33 -17.42 -19.35 0.11
C ILE A 33 -16.59 -18.13 -0.35
N GLY A 34 -15.69 -17.61 0.50
CA GLY A 34 -14.83 -16.50 0.14
C GLY A 34 -13.98 -16.79 -1.10
N THR A 35 -13.39 -17.98 -1.15
CA THR A 35 -12.57 -18.41 -2.31
C THR A 35 -13.41 -18.59 -3.57
N ALA A 36 -14.60 -19.18 -3.49
CA ALA A 36 -15.49 -19.33 -4.64
C ALA A 36 -15.95 -17.99 -5.22
N VAL A 37 -16.32 -17.04 -4.35
CA VAL A 37 -16.67 -15.68 -4.79
C VAL A 37 -15.51 -15.03 -5.52
N LEU A 38 -14.30 -15.11 -4.98
CA LEU A 38 -13.11 -14.55 -5.63
C LEU A 38 -12.74 -15.25 -6.94
N ALA A 39 -13.03 -16.56 -7.07
CA ALA A 39 -12.86 -17.27 -8.33
C ALA A 39 -13.80 -16.73 -9.42
N VAL A 40 -15.06 -16.45 -9.07
CA VAL A 40 -16.00 -15.80 -9.99
C VAL A 40 -15.54 -14.39 -10.35
N VAL A 41 -15.09 -13.59 -9.38
CA VAL A 41 -14.56 -12.23 -9.61
C VAL A 41 -13.33 -12.26 -10.53
N ALA A 42 -12.43 -13.22 -10.34
CA ALA A 42 -11.28 -13.39 -11.22
C ALA A 42 -11.71 -13.75 -12.64
N LEU A 43 -12.66 -14.67 -12.79
CA LEU A 43 -13.22 -15.04 -14.10
C LEU A 43 -13.82 -13.81 -14.80
N LEU A 44 -14.65 -13.03 -14.10
CA LEU A 44 -15.24 -11.80 -14.66
C LEU A 44 -14.15 -10.77 -15.05
N SER A 45 -13.10 -10.63 -14.25
CA SER A 45 -11.97 -9.74 -14.55
C SER A 45 -11.22 -10.18 -15.80
N TYR A 46 -10.99 -11.50 -15.97
CA TYR A 46 -10.37 -12.04 -17.18
C TYR A 46 -11.28 -11.89 -18.41
N CYS A 47 -12.58 -12.13 -18.27
CA CYS A 47 -13.54 -11.89 -19.35
C CYS A 47 -13.55 -10.41 -19.77
N THR A 48 -13.55 -9.50 -18.78
CA THR A 48 -13.46 -8.05 -19.06
C THR A 48 -12.18 -7.69 -19.82
N ALA A 49 -11.03 -8.24 -19.40
CA ALA A 49 -9.77 -7.98 -20.08
C ALA A 49 -9.76 -8.55 -21.52
N PHE A 50 -10.25 -9.76 -21.69
CA PHE A 50 -10.36 -10.37 -23.02
C PHE A 50 -11.29 -9.57 -23.93
N GLU A 51 -12.49 -9.20 -23.46
CA GLU A 51 -13.46 -8.42 -24.21
C GLU A 51 -12.90 -7.03 -24.56
N TYR A 52 -12.28 -6.35 -23.59
CA TYR A 52 -11.72 -5.00 -23.77
C TYR A 52 -10.59 -4.97 -24.80
N PHE A 53 -9.58 -5.85 -24.66
CA PHE A 53 -8.43 -5.86 -25.56
C PHE A 53 -8.76 -6.48 -26.93
N SER A 54 -9.75 -7.39 -27.02
CA SER A 54 -10.21 -7.97 -28.29
C SER A 54 -11.06 -7.00 -29.11
N ALA A 55 -11.76 -6.05 -28.46
CA ALA A 55 -12.49 -4.99 -29.17
C ALA A 55 -11.56 -4.09 -30.00
N GLY A 56 -10.27 -4.08 -29.64
CA GLY A 56 -9.25 -3.36 -30.39
C GLY A 56 -9.18 -1.87 -30.11
N ARG A 57 -8.41 -1.18 -30.94
CA ARG A 57 -8.18 0.26 -30.86
C ARG A 57 -9.18 0.99 -31.74
N ASP A 58 -9.49 2.24 -31.40
CA ASP A 58 -10.35 3.12 -32.18
C ASP A 58 -9.66 3.64 -33.46
N ALA A 59 -10.35 4.49 -34.21
CA ALA A 59 -9.80 5.08 -35.44
C ALA A 59 -8.56 5.97 -35.19
N SER A 60 -8.35 6.45 -33.97
CA SER A 60 -7.17 7.22 -33.56
C SER A 60 -5.98 6.33 -33.20
N GLY A 61 -6.15 5.00 -33.17
CA GLY A 61 -5.11 4.04 -32.78
C GLY A 61 -4.97 3.85 -31.28
N VAL A 62 -5.89 4.39 -30.45
CA VAL A 62 -5.87 4.31 -28.99
C VAL A 62 -6.96 3.37 -28.49
N PHE A 63 -6.76 2.69 -27.37
CA PHE A 63 -7.83 1.94 -26.72
C PHE A 63 -8.87 2.91 -26.13
N PRO A 64 -10.18 2.72 -26.41
CA PRO A 64 -11.22 3.63 -25.92
C PRO A 64 -11.36 3.55 -24.40
N THR A 65 -11.59 4.69 -23.75
CA THR A 65 -12.02 4.73 -22.36
C THR A 65 -13.50 4.42 -22.29
N LEU A 66 -13.89 3.36 -21.60
CA LEU A 66 -15.26 2.92 -21.44
C LEU A 66 -15.75 3.20 -20.02
N VAL A 67 -16.99 3.69 -19.89
CA VAL A 67 -17.66 3.91 -18.61
C VAL A 67 -18.99 3.13 -18.63
N PRO A 68 -18.96 1.81 -18.35
CA PRO A 68 -20.15 0.96 -18.44
C PRO A 68 -21.26 1.36 -17.48
N TRP A 69 -20.91 1.95 -16.35
CA TRP A 69 -21.84 2.42 -15.33
C TRP A 69 -21.32 3.70 -14.68
N ASN A 70 -22.18 4.70 -14.53
CA ASN A 70 -21.89 5.94 -13.83
C ASN A 70 -23.17 6.53 -13.25
N THR A 71 -23.08 7.06 -12.03
CA THR A 71 -24.20 7.75 -11.37
C THR A 71 -23.68 8.92 -10.55
N VAL A 72 -24.41 10.03 -10.54
CA VAL A 72 -24.09 11.16 -9.67
C VAL A 72 -24.45 10.77 -8.23
N TRP A 73 -23.45 10.76 -7.37
CA TRP A 73 -23.62 10.46 -5.95
C TRP A 73 -23.81 11.73 -5.10
N LEU A 74 -22.93 12.71 -5.27
CA LEU A 74 -22.98 13.94 -4.48
C LEU A 74 -22.86 15.17 -5.37
N PRO A 75 -23.97 15.91 -5.59
CA PRO A 75 -23.92 17.20 -6.26
C PRO A 75 -23.41 18.27 -5.26
N ILE A 76 -22.29 18.94 -5.58
CA ILE A 76 -21.69 20.00 -4.76
C ILE A 76 -22.17 21.37 -5.26
N SER A 77 -22.18 21.57 -6.59
CA SER A 77 -22.70 22.78 -7.23
C SER A 77 -23.42 22.40 -8.53
N ARG A 78 -23.82 23.41 -9.32
CA ARG A 78 -24.44 23.16 -10.63
C ARG A 78 -23.49 22.50 -11.63
N THR A 79 -22.20 22.71 -11.49
CA THR A 79 -21.15 22.21 -12.40
C THR A 79 -20.24 21.17 -11.74
N LEU A 80 -20.09 21.19 -10.43
CA LEU A 80 -19.21 20.30 -9.68
C LEU A 80 -20.03 19.24 -8.96
N HIS A 81 -19.83 17.99 -9.33
CA HIS A 81 -20.46 16.82 -8.73
C HIS A 81 -19.44 15.68 -8.59
N ILE A 82 -19.75 14.74 -7.72
CA ILE A 82 -18.96 13.52 -7.51
C ILE A 82 -19.78 12.36 -8.03
N ASP A 83 -19.24 11.64 -8.98
CA ASP A 83 -19.84 10.45 -9.55
C ASP A 83 -19.29 9.20 -8.87
N LEU A 84 -20.11 8.16 -8.82
CA LEU A 84 -19.70 6.79 -8.58
C LEU A 84 -19.90 6.01 -9.88
N GLY A 85 -18.82 5.41 -10.38
CA GLY A 85 -18.87 4.70 -11.64
C GLY A 85 -17.75 3.69 -11.80
N ILE A 86 -17.69 3.09 -12.97
CA ILE A 86 -16.65 2.12 -13.36
C ILE A 86 -16.02 2.63 -14.65
N LEU A 87 -14.71 2.94 -14.58
CA LEU A 87 -13.90 3.35 -15.70
C LEU A 87 -13.02 2.18 -16.13
N LEU A 88 -13.09 1.82 -17.41
CA LEU A 88 -12.28 0.80 -18.03
C LEU A 88 -11.36 1.43 -19.08
N ASP A 89 -10.08 1.33 -18.85
CA ASP A 89 -8.99 1.70 -19.74
C ASP A 89 -7.83 0.71 -19.58
N PRO A 90 -6.76 0.78 -20.35
CA PRO A 90 -5.69 -0.22 -20.32
C PRO A 90 -5.11 -0.49 -18.91
N ILE A 91 -4.89 0.58 -18.10
CA ILE A 91 -4.29 0.38 -16.77
C ILE A 91 -5.30 -0.13 -15.74
N SER A 92 -6.58 0.28 -15.80
CA SER A 92 -7.61 -0.25 -14.89
C SER A 92 -7.90 -1.72 -15.17
N VAL A 93 -8.02 -2.09 -16.45
CA VAL A 93 -8.25 -3.49 -16.86
C VAL A 93 -7.07 -4.38 -16.49
N MET A 94 -5.82 -3.93 -16.72
CA MET A 94 -4.62 -4.62 -16.28
C MET A 94 -4.63 -4.82 -14.75
N MET A 95 -4.98 -3.79 -13.98
CA MET A 95 -5.04 -3.88 -12.52
C MET A 95 -6.15 -4.80 -12.03
N LEU A 96 -7.32 -4.86 -12.70
CA LEU A 96 -8.35 -5.85 -12.37
C LEU A 96 -7.82 -7.28 -12.48
N VAL A 97 -7.07 -7.59 -13.54
CA VAL A 97 -6.43 -8.91 -13.73
C VAL A 97 -5.41 -9.18 -12.62
N VAL A 98 -4.54 -8.21 -12.32
CA VAL A 98 -3.49 -8.36 -11.30
C VAL A 98 -4.08 -8.59 -9.91
N ILE A 99 -5.02 -7.73 -9.49
CA ILE A 99 -5.62 -7.79 -8.16
C ILE A 99 -6.43 -9.08 -7.99
N SER A 100 -7.26 -9.43 -8.98
CA SER A 100 -8.11 -10.63 -8.90
C SER A 100 -7.27 -11.91 -8.86
N THR A 101 -6.21 -12.00 -9.65
CA THR A 101 -5.30 -13.14 -9.69
C THR A 101 -4.61 -13.34 -8.34
N VAL A 102 -3.94 -12.29 -7.84
CA VAL A 102 -3.20 -12.39 -6.56
C VAL A 102 -4.16 -12.62 -5.41
N SER A 103 -5.31 -11.95 -5.38
CA SER A 103 -6.32 -12.13 -4.33
C SER A 103 -6.87 -13.56 -4.33
N LEU A 104 -7.18 -14.13 -5.50
CA LEU A 104 -7.62 -15.54 -5.61
C LEU A 104 -6.55 -16.50 -5.10
N MET A 105 -5.28 -16.32 -5.50
CA MET A 105 -4.18 -17.17 -5.02
C MET A 105 -4.01 -17.08 -3.51
N VAL A 106 -4.16 -15.89 -2.93
CA VAL A 106 -4.13 -15.69 -1.48
C VAL A 106 -5.31 -16.37 -0.78
N HIS A 107 -6.53 -16.30 -1.34
CA HIS A 107 -7.70 -16.98 -0.77
C HIS A 107 -7.52 -18.50 -0.78
N VAL A 108 -7.06 -19.08 -1.89
CA VAL A 108 -6.79 -20.54 -1.99
C VAL A 108 -5.69 -20.94 -1.01
N TYR A 109 -4.59 -20.19 -0.95
CA TYR A 109 -3.49 -20.43 -0.03
C TYR A 109 -3.93 -20.41 1.44
N SER A 110 -4.80 -19.46 1.78
CA SER A 110 -5.29 -19.28 3.14
C SER A 110 -6.16 -20.44 3.64
N LEU A 111 -6.75 -21.26 2.76
CA LEU A 111 -7.45 -22.49 3.16
C LEU A 111 -6.53 -23.48 3.90
N GLY A 112 -5.25 -23.52 3.51
CA GLY A 112 -4.24 -24.33 4.20
C GLY A 112 -3.59 -23.58 5.38
N TYR A 113 -3.13 -22.35 5.14
CA TYR A 113 -2.37 -21.57 6.10
C TYR A 113 -3.15 -21.22 7.37
N MET A 114 -4.44 -20.86 7.25
CA MET A 114 -5.30 -20.45 8.37
C MET A 114 -6.03 -21.64 9.02
N LYS A 115 -5.70 -22.88 8.64
CA LYS A 115 -6.34 -24.08 9.22
C LYS A 115 -6.00 -24.19 10.71
N GLY A 116 -7.04 -24.23 11.54
CA GLY A 116 -6.89 -24.29 13.00
C GLY A 116 -6.82 -22.93 13.71
N GLU A 117 -6.70 -21.83 12.97
CA GLU A 117 -6.69 -20.48 13.53
C GLU A 117 -8.09 -20.03 14.00
N ARG A 118 -8.13 -19.19 15.02
CA ARG A 118 -9.39 -18.59 15.51
C ARG A 118 -9.80 -17.41 14.64
N GLY A 119 -11.10 -17.32 14.27
CA GLY A 119 -11.65 -16.19 13.56
C GLY A 119 -11.42 -16.21 12.04
N VAL A 120 -11.26 -17.39 11.45
CA VAL A 120 -11.11 -17.58 9.99
C VAL A 120 -12.23 -16.92 9.20
N GLN A 121 -13.46 -16.95 9.71
CA GLN A 121 -14.62 -16.30 9.08
C GLN A 121 -14.41 -14.78 8.93
N ARG A 122 -13.97 -14.12 10.02
CA ARG A 122 -13.63 -12.70 10.03
C ARG A 122 -12.45 -12.39 9.09
N TYR A 123 -11.46 -13.28 9.03
CA TYR A 123 -10.33 -13.19 8.13
C TYR A 123 -10.78 -13.11 6.67
N TYR A 124 -11.63 -14.04 6.20
CA TYR A 124 -12.14 -14.04 4.83
C TYR A 124 -13.06 -12.85 4.54
N ALA A 125 -13.85 -12.40 5.53
CA ALA A 125 -14.61 -11.17 5.39
C ALA A 125 -13.69 -9.97 5.13
N PHE A 126 -12.63 -9.79 5.91
CA PHE A 126 -11.69 -8.68 5.73
C PHE A 126 -10.90 -8.76 4.42
N LEU A 127 -10.53 -9.98 3.97
CA LEU A 127 -9.91 -10.17 2.66
C LEU A 127 -10.84 -9.74 1.52
N SER A 128 -12.12 -10.10 1.61
CA SER A 128 -13.12 -9.72 0.61
C SER A 128 -13.31 -8.20 0.57
N LEU A 129 -13.42 -7.53 1.75
CA LEU A 129 -13.48 -6.07 1.84
C LEU A 129 -12.26 -5.41 1.22
N PHE A 130 -11.06 -5.90 1.54
CA PHE A 130 -9.81 -5.36 1.02
C PHE A 130 -9.72 -5.48 -0.51
N THR A 131 -10.10 -6.64 -1.06
CA THR A 131 -10.13 -6.86 -2.51
C THR A 131 -11.12 -5.94 -3.20
N MET A 132 -12.34 -5.81 -2.66
CA MET A 132 -13.35 -4.88 -3.17
C MET A 132 -12.85 -3.44 -3.16
N SER A 133 -12.26 -3.02 -2.05
CA SER A 133 -11.73 -1.65 -1.90
C SER A 133 -10.65 -1.34 -2.93
N MET A 134 -9.75 -2.28 -3.19
CA MET A 134 -8.69 -2.08 -4.16
C MET A 134 -9.19 -2.11 -5.60
N MET A 135 -10.17 -2.99 -5.91
CA MET A 135 -10.82 -3.00 -7.23
C MET A 135 -11.59 -1.71 -7.49
N GLY A 136 -12.36 -1.21 -6.49
CA GLY A 136 -13.05 0.07 -6.60
C GLY A 136 -12.11 1.26 -6.79
N LEU A 137 -10.92 1.23 -6.18
CA LEU A 137 -9.90 2.24 -6.37
C LEU A 137 -9.42 2.31 -7.83
N VAL A 138 -9.14 1.16 -8.45
CA VAL A 138 -8.55 1.13 -9.80
C VAL A 138 -9.56 1.41 -10.91
N VAL A 139 -10.85 1.18 -10.69
CA VAL A 139 -11.91 1.48 -11.66
C VAL A 139 -12.62 2.81 -11.40
N ALA A 140 -12.13 3.63 -10.49
CA ALA A 140 -12.72 4.92 -10.16
C ALA A 140 -12.80 5.83 -11.40
N THR A 141 -13.92 6.53 -11.57
CA THR A 141 -14.14 7.47 -12.68
C THR A 141 -13.57 8.86 -12.41
N ASN A 142 -13.29 9.18 -11.14
CA ASN A 142 -12.77 10.47 -10.71
C ASN A 142 -11.89 10.31 -9.48
N ILE A 143 -11.10 11.36 -9.18
CA ILE A 143 -10.11 11.33 -8.09
C ILE A 143 -10.77 11.26 -6.71
N PHE A 144 -11.97 11.80 -6.52
CA PHE A 144 -12.69 11.75 -5.25
C PHE A 144 -13.23 10.34 -4.96
N GLN A 145 -13.78 9.66 -5.97
CA GLN A 145 -14.15 8.25 -5.86
C GLN A 145 -12.92 7.38 -5.56
N MET A 146 -11.79 7.65 -6.22
CA MET A 146 -10.53 6.98 -5.92
C MET A 146 -10.14 7.17 -4.45
N TYR A 147 -10.26 8.39 -3.91
CA TYR A 147 -9.99 8.70 -2.52
C TYR A 147 -10.91 7.92 -1.55
N LEU A 148 -12.20 7.79 -1.87
CA LEU A 148 -13.13 7.01 -1.05
C LEU A 148 -12.67 5.54 -0.92
N PHE A 149 -12.34 4.90 -2.03
CA PHE A 149 -11.81 3.53 -2.00
C PHE A 149 -10.41 3.44 -1.41
N TRP A 150 -9.60 4.49 -1.57
CA TRP A 150 -8.30 4.64 -0.92
C TRP A 150 -8.40 4.56 0.61
N GLU A 151 -9.39 5.22 1.17
CA GLU A 151 -9.68 5.18 2.59
C GLU A 151 -10.17 3.80 3.04
N LEU A 152 -10.99 3.13 2.24
CA LEU A 152 -11.44 1.77 2.51
C LEU A 152 -10.27 0.75 2.46
N VAL A 153 -9.32 0.91 1.55
CA VAL A 153 -8.06 0.14 1.54
C VAL A 153 -7.30 0.35 2.84
N GLY A 154 -7.24 1.59 3.35
CA GLY A 154 -6.61 1.91 4.63
C GLY A 154 -7.27 1.20 5.80
N VAL A 155 -8.60 1.26 5.92
CA VAL A 155 -9.37 0.60 6.99
C VAL A 155 -9.24 -0.92 6.90
N SER A 156 -9.42 -1.50 5.72
CA SER A 156 -9.34 -2.96 5.55
C SER A 156 -7.94 -3.50 5.84
N SER A 157 -6.88 -2.76 5.48
CA SER A 157 -5.50 -3.11 5.84
C SER A 157 -5.26 -3.05 7.35
N TYR A 158 -5.80 -2.03 8.04
CA TYR A 158 -5.77 -1.93 9.50
C TYR A 158 -6.36 -3.17 10.17
N LEU A 159 -7.53 -3.62 9.70
CA LEU A 159 -8.22 -4.81 10.22
C LEU A 159 -7.42 -6.10 9.96
N LEU A 160 -6.76 -6.19 8.81
CA LEU A 160 -5.96 -7.36 8.42
C LEU A 160 -4.61 -7.41 9.14
N ILE A 161 -3.89 -6.30 9.28
CA ILE A 161 -2.63 -6.23 10.03
C ILE A 161 -2.88 -6.53 11.51
N GLY A 162 -3.96 -5.97 12.06
CA GLY A 162 -4.42 -6.18 13.43
C GLY A 162 -5.24 -7.46 13.64
N PHE A 163 -5.19 -8.42 12.72
CA PHE A 163 -5.99 -9.65 12.81
C PHE A 163 -5.75 -10.39 14.13
N TYR A 164 -4.51 -10.48 14.58
CA TYR A 164 -4.12 -11.04 15.89
C TYR A 164 -4.23 -9.99 17.01
N TYR A 165 -5.43 -9.41 17.18
CA TYR A 165 -5.70 -8.29 18.09
C TYR A 165 -5.41 -8.60 19.58
N THR A 166 -5.14 -9.85 19.95
CA THR A 166 -4.70 -10.24 21.29
C THR A 166 -3.19 -10.04 21.48
N LYS A 167 -2.41 -9.89 20.40
CA LYS A 167 -0.97 -9.61 20.44
C LYS A 167 -0.75 -8.11 20.45
N LYS A 168 -0.03 -7.60 21.45
CA LYS A 168 0.25 -6.16 21.61
C LYS A 168 1.01 -5.60 20.40
N GLU A 169 1.92 -6.38 19.85
CA GLU A 169 2.74 -6.03 18.69
C GLU A 169 1.87 -5.83 17.44
N ALA A 170 0.92 -6.72 17.17
CA ALA A 170 0.02 -6.61 16.04
C ALA A 170 -0.93 -5.40 16.16
N VAL A 171 -1.40 -5.10 17.38
CA VAL A 171 -2.22 -3.90 17.66
C VAL A 171 -1.39 -2.63 17.47
N ALA A 172 -0.15 -2.59 17.93
CA ALA A 172 0.74 -1.44 17.76
C ALA A 172 1.06 -1.23 16.26
N ALA A 173 1.37 -2.31 15.54
CA ALA A 173 1.67 -2.27 14.11
C ALA A 173 0.48 -1.78 13.28
N SER A 174 -0.74 -2.28 13.54
CA SER A 174 -1.93 -1.84 12.82
C SER A 174 -2.26 -0.37 13.07
N LYS A 175 -2.15 0.11 14.32
CA LYS A 175 -2.32 1.52 14.67
C LYS A 175 -1.26 2.40 13.98
N LYS A 176 0.01 2.00 14.00
CA LYS A 176 1.09 2.73 13.34
C LYS A 176 0.83 2.85 11.83
N ALA A 177 0.49 1.74 11.16
CA ALA A 177 0.17 1.72 9.74
C ALA A 177 -1.00 2.65 9.42
N PHE A 178 -2.09 2.60 10.20
CA PHE A 178 -3.26 3.43 10.01
C PHE A 178 -2.94 4.93 10.21
N ILE A 179 -2.26 5.30 11.30
CA ILE A 179 -1.96 6.71 11.62
C ILE A 179 -1.04 7.32 10.57
N VAL A 180 0.05 6.63 10.19
CA VAL A 180 1.02 7.15 9.22
C VAL A 180 0.37 7.35 7.86
N THR A 181 -0.39 6.36 7.38
CA THR A 181 -1.07 6.49 6.09
C THR A 181 -2.18 7.53 6.14
N ARG A 182 -2.92 7.64 7.24
CA ARG A 182 -3.98 8.64 7.42
C ARG A 182 -3.45 10.08 7.45
N PHE A 183 -2.29 10.29 8.06
CA PHE A 183 -1.62 11.58 8.02
C PHE A 183 -1.26 12.00 6.58
N ALA A 184 -0.77 11.06 5.79
CA ALA A 184 -0.50 11.28 4.37
C ALA A 184 -1.79 11.53 3.56
N ASP A 185 -2.86 10.80 3.87
CA ASP A 185 -4.16 10.90 3.22
C ASP A 185 -4.82 12.28 3.45
N LEU A 186 -4.49 12.98 4.54
CA LEU A 186 -4.91 14.39 4.74
C LEU A 186 -4.31 15.29 3.65
N GLY A 187 -3.02 15.13 3.35
CA GLY A 187 -2.39 15.86 2.23
C GLY A 187 -3.07 15.53 0.90
N PHE A 188 -3.41 14.26 0.67
CA PHE A 188 -4.13 13.83 -0.53
C PHE A 188 -5.50 14.52 -0.64
N LEU A 189 -6.29 14.53 0.43
CA LEU A 189 -7.61 15.18 0.44
C LEU A 189 -7.50 16.68 0.15
N VAL A 190 -6.57 17.39 0.80
CA VAL A 190 -6.33 18.80 0.53
C VAL A 190 -5.96 19.02 -0.93
N GLY A 191 -5.08 18.18 -1.50
CA GLY A 191 -4.72 18.22 -2.92
C GLY A 191 -5.94 18.02 -3.84
N ILE A 192 -6.83 17.09 -3.52
CA ILE A 192 -8.08 16.85 -4.27
C ILE A 192 -8.99 18.08 -4.23
N LEU A 193 -9.13 18.71 -3.06
CA LEU A 193 -9.97 19.91 -2.92
C LEU A 193 -9.41 21.09 -3.70
N PHE A 194 -8.09 21.32 -3.66
CA PHE A 194 -7.45 22.33 -4.53
C PHE A 194 -7.66 22.03 -6.01
N TYR A 195 -7.44 20.77 -6.41
CA TYR A 195 -7.66 20.35 -7.79
C TYR A 195 -9.11 20.58 -8.23
N GLY A 196 -10.08 20.09 -7.44
CA GLY A 196 -11.51 20.28 -7.75
C GLY A 196 -11.94 21.74 -7.85
N TYR A 197 -11.38 22.61 -7.00
CA TYR A 197 -11.68 24.03 -7.02
C TYR A 197 -11.12 24.72 -8.28
N TYR A 198 -9.84 24.48 -8.60
CA TYR A 198 -9.17 25.17 -9.70
C TYR A 198 -9.42 24.52 -11.07
N ALA A 199 -9.58 23.22 -11.16
CA ALA A 199 -9.94 22.51 -12.39
C ALA A 199 -11.45 22.49 -12.68
N GLY A 200 -12.29 22.90 -11.71
CA GLY A 200 -13.75 22.88 -11.85
C GLY A 200 -14.38 21.48 -11.96
N THR A 201 -13.58 20.43 -11.75
CA THR A 201 -14.00 19.01 -11.85
C THR A 201 -13.10 18.11 -11.03
N PHE A 202 -13.60 16.92 -10.65
CA PHE A 202 -12.80 15.84 -10.08
C PHE A 202 -12.37 14.78 -11.11
N SER A 203 -12.72 14.96 -12.38
CA SER A 203 -12.36 14.05 -13.48
C SER A 203 -10.83 13.97 -13.66
N PHE A 204 -10.36 12.84 -14.19
CA PHE A 204 -8.95 12.66 -14.57
C PHE A 204 -8.59 13.40 -15.88
N THR A 205 -9.60 13.85 -16.64
CA THR A 205 -9.46 14.60 -17.90
C THR A 205 -10.18 15.94 -17.79
N PRO A 206 -9.61 16.94 -17.09
CA PRO A 206 -10.20 18.26 -16.93
C PRO A 206 -10.04 19.13 -18.19
N ASP A 207 -10.73 20.26 -18.22
CA ASP A 207 -10.57 21.26 -19.27
C ASP A 207 -9.18 21.92 -19.21
N VAL A 208 -8.48 21.88 -20.33
CA VAL A 208 -7.10 22.42 -20.48
C VAL A 208 -7.06 23.92 -20.21
N GLN A 209 -8.13 24.67 -20.58
CA GLN A 209 -8.15 26.13 -20.38
C GLN A 209 -8.23 26.50 -18.89
N LEU A 210 -9.03 25.76 -18.11
CA LEU A 210 -9.15 25.97 -16.67
C LEU A 210 -7.84 25.63 -15.95
N LEU A 211 -7.17 24.56 -16.36
CA LEU A 211 -5.87 24.19 -15.80
C LEU A 211 -4.79 25.23 -16.08
N ALA A 212 -4.74 25.76 -17.30
CA ALA A 212 -3.77 26.81 -17.65
C ALA A 212 -3.97 28.07 -16.83
N ALA A 213 -5.23 28.44 -16.54
CA ALA A 213 -5.56 29.60 -15.70
C ALA A 213 -5.20 29.42 -14.21
N ALA A 214 -5.18 28.18 -13.72
CA ALA A 214 -4.86 27.87 -12.33
C ALA A 214 -3.37 28.05 -11.96
N GLY A 215 -2.46 28.12 -12.93
CA GLY A 215 -1.02 28.38 -12.72
C GLY A 215 -0.37 27.44 -11.71
N ALA A 216 0.31 27.99 -10.70
CA ALA A 216 1.06 27.23 -9.69
C ALA A 216 0.18 26.38 -8.75
N MET A 217 -1.15 26.52 -8.75
CA MET A 217 -2.04 25.77 -7.86
C MET A 217 -2.18 24.31 -8.28
N ILE A 218 -2.07 23.98 -9.57
CA ILE A 218 -2.13 22.60 -10.04
C ILE A 218 -0.88 21.81 -9.63
N PRO A 219 0.37 22.29 -9.83
CA PRO A 219 1.56 21.64 -9.26
C PRO A 219 1.47 21.41 -7.75
N LEU A 220 0.97 22.40 -7.00
CA LEU A 220 0.77 22.25 -5.55
C LEU A 220 -0.24 21.15 -5.23
N ALA A 221 -1.38 21.12 -5.91
CA ALA A 221 -2.40 20.09 -5.74
C ALA A 221 -1.85 18.68 -6.03
N LEU A 222 -1.14 18.51 -7.15
CA LEU A 222 -0.53 17.24 -7.54
C LEU A 222 0.57 16.80 -6.55
N GLY A 223 1.37 17.75 -6.05
CA GLY A 223 2.37 17.49 -5.01
C GLY A 223 1.74 17.00 -3.70
N LEU A 224 0.65 17.64 -3.26
CA LEU A 224 -0.13 17.23 -2.09
C LEU A 224 -0.78 15.85 -2.29
N MET A 225 -1.30 15.55 -3.48
CA MET A 225 -1.81 14.23 -3.82
C MET A 225 -0.70 13.17 -3.77
N PHE A 226 0.50 13.50 -4.25
CA PHE A 226 1.64 12.59 -4.18
C PHE A 226 2.03 12.25 -2.72
N ILE A 227 1.85 13.15 -1.75
CA ILE A 227 2.09 12.85 -0.33
C ILE A 227 1.22 11.68 0.12
N GLY A 228 -0.08 11.66 -0.26
CA GLY A 228 -0.95 10.50 -0.02
C GLY A 228 -0.44 9.23 -0.69
N GLY A 229 -0.03 9.35 -1.97
CA GLY A 229 0.62 8.25 -2.70
C GLY A 229 1.88 7.74 -2.02
N ALA A 230 2.75 8.64 -1.55
CA ALA A 230 3.97 8.30 -0.81
C ALA A 230 3.67 7.58 0.51
N GLY A 231 2.59 7.95 1.22
CA GLY A 231 2.15 7.29 2.45
C GLY A 231 1.77 5.83 2.24
N LYS A 232 0.87 5.54 1.28
CA LYS A 232 0.44 4.15 0.96
C LYS A 232 1.58 3.33 0.35
N SER A 233 2.40 3.94 -0.51
CA SER A 233 3.53 3.28 -1.15
C SER A 233 4.78 3.18 -0.28
N ALA A 234 4.69 3.60 0.98
CA ALA A 234 5.79 3.55 1.95
C ALA A 234 7.09 4.21 1.42
N MET A 235 6.96 5.38 0.78
CA MET A 235 8.10 6.19 0.36
C MET A 235 8.71 6.89 1.57
N PHE A 236 10.01 7.13 1.52
CA PHE A 236 10.69 7.92 2.55
C PHE A 236 10.11 9.37 2.59
N PRO A 237 9.84 9.92 3.77
CA PRO A 237 10.06 9.38 5.13
C PRO A 237 8.90 8.53 5.70
N LEU A 238 7.78 8.37 4.98
CA LEU A 238 6.54 7.73 5.45
C LEU A 238 6.56 6.19 5.41
N HIS A 239 7.75 5.57 5.25
CA HIS A 239 7.92 4.13 5.07
C HIS A 239 7.86 3.29 6.36
N ILE A 240 7.89 3.94 7.53
CA ILE A 240 8.12 3.30 8.84
C ILE A 240 7.05 2.28 9.26
N TRP A 241 5.87 2.32 8.66
CA TRP A 241 4.77 1.42 8.99
C TRP A 241 4.89 0.05 8.32
N LEU A 242 5.51 -0.01 7.12
CA LEU A 242 5.49 -1.21 6.27
C LEU A 242 6.24 -2.41 6.86
N PRO A 243 7.45 -2.26 7.44
CA PRO A 243 8.16 -3.37 8.08
C PRO A 243 7.43 -3.91 9.33
N ASP A 244 6.69 -3.07 10.05
CA ASP A 244 5.94 -3.48 11.22
C ASP A 244 4.59 -4.13 10.85
N ALA A 245 4.03 -3.82 9.68
CA ALA A 245 2.85 -4.50 9.13
C ALA A 245 3.04 -6.01 8.93
N MET A 246 4.27 -6.52 9.07
CA MET A 246 4.61 -7.95 9.05
C MET A 246 4.04 -8.74 10.23
N GLU A 247 3.51 -8.10 11.26
CA GLU A 247 2.83 -8.77 12.38
C GLU A 247 1.48 -9.41 11.99
N GLY A 248 0.90 -9.02 10.86
CA GLY A 248 -0.27 -9.68 10.28
C GLY A 248 0.03 -11.09 9.73
N PRO A 249 -1.03 -11.87 9.42
CA PRO A 249 -0.88 -13.18 8.77
C PRO A 249 -0.10 -13.07 7.44
N THR A 250 0.77 -14.04 7.15
CA THR A 250 1.65 -13.98 5.96
C THR A 250 0.90 -13.87 4.62
N PRO A 251 -0.27 -14.55 4.41
CA PRO A 251 -1.05 -14.33 3.18
C PRO A 251 -1.56 -12.89 3.02
N VAL A 252 -1.86 -12.20 4.13
CA VAL A 252 -2.19 -10.77 4.12
C VAL A 252 -0.99 -9.93 3.66
N SER A 253 0.21 -10.26 4.19
CA SER A 253 1.44 -9.59 3.75
C SER A 253 1.66 -9.80 2.24
N ALA A 254 1.40 -11.01 1.70
CA ALA A 254 1.47 -11.26 0.27
C ALA A 254 0.53 -10.33 -0.53
N LEU A 255 -0.72 -10.18 -0.08
CA LEU A 255 -1.72 -9.36 -0.77
C LEU A 255 -1.36 -7.86 -0.71
N ILE A 256 -1.06 -7.33 0.49
CA ILE A 256 -0.73 -5.91 0.71
C ILE A 256 0.51 -5.49 -0.11
N HIS A 257 1.56 -6.35 -0.14
CA HIS A 257 2.88 -5.98 -0.66
C HIS A 257 3.09 -6.30 -2.15
N ALA A 258 2.25 -7.18 -2.73
CA ALA A 258 2.44 -7.58 -4.13
C ALA A 258 1.64 -6.72 -5.11
N ALA A 259 0.32 -6.63 -4.93
CA ALA A 259 -0.59 -6.20 -5.98
C ALA A 259 -1.57 -5.09 -5.57
N THR A 260 -1.54 -4.65 -4.29
CA THR A 260 -2.65 -3.83 -3.78
C THR A 260 -2.16 -2.55 -3.09
N MET A 261 -2.23 -2.46 -1.76
CA MET A 261 -2.05 -1.20 -1.02
C MET A 261 -0.80 -0.42 -1.40
N VAL A 262 0.36 -1.08 -1.46
CA VAL A 262 1.64 -0.38 -1.71
C VAL A 262 1.80 0.08 -3.15
N VAL A 263 1.10 -0.50 -4.11
CA VAL A 263 1.10 -0.05 -5.51
C VAL A 263 0.08 1.04 -5.79
N ALA A 264 -0.81 1.35 -4.83
CA ALA A 264 -1.84 2.37 -5.00
C ALA A 264 -1.25 3.75 -5.30
N GLY A 265 -0.13 4.14 -4.65
CA GLY A 265 0.52 5.41 -4.95
C GLY A 265 1.21 5.44 -6.32
N VAL A 266 1.76 4.32 -6.78
CA VAL A 266 2.27 4.18 -8.15
C VAL A 266 1.12 4.35 -9.14
N TYR A 267 -0.01 3.67 -8.88
CA TYR A 267 -1.21 3.77 -9.71
C TYR A 267 -1.80 5.19 -9.73
N LEU A 268 -1.80 5.90 -8.59
CA LEU A 268 -2.23 7.30 -8.51
C LEU A 268 -1.40 8.19 -9.44
N VAL A 269 -0.07 8.09 -9.38
CA VAL A 269 0.81 8.88 -10.26
C VAL A 269 0.60 8.49 -11.72
N ALA A 270 0.44 7.20 -12.03
CA ALA A 270 0.15 6.72 -13.38
C ALA A 270 -1.23 7.21 -13.89
N ARG A 271 -2.25 7.22 -13.03
CA ARG A 271 -3.60 7.70 -13.38
C ARG A 271 -3.63 9.21 -13.66
N MET A 272 -2.86 9.98 -12.91
CA MET A 272 -2.74 11.42 -13.06
C MET A 272 -1.55 11.82 -13.96
N PHE A 273 -0.91 10.86 -14.63
CA PHE A 273 0.32 11.07 -15.38
C PHE A 273 0.25 12.19 -16.43
N PRO A 274 -0.82 12.31 -17.24
CA PRO A 274 -0.92 13.41 -18.20
C PRO A 274 -0.89 14.79 -17.54
N LEU A 275 -1.46 14.91 -16.34
CA LEU A 275 -1.45 16.17 -15.58
C LEU A 275 -0.08 16.46 -14.97
N PHE A 276 0.62 15.44 -14.48
CA PHE A 276 1.98 15.59 -13.97
C PHE A 276 2.94 16.06 -15.08
N VAL A 277 2.91 15.41 -16.24
CA VAL A 277 3.80 15.75 -17.36
C VAL A 277 3.46 17.12 -17.94
N GLY A 278 2.16 17.43 -18.11
CA GLY A 278 1.71 18.68 -18.75
C GLY A 278 1.79 19.92 -17.86
N TYR A 279 1.55 19.78 -16.56
CA TYR A 279 1.37 20.94 -15.66
C TYR A 279 2.27 20.93 -14.41
N ALA A 280 2.92 19.82 -14.08
CA ALA A 280 3.77 19.69 -12.90
C ALA A 280 5.03 18.84 -13.14
N PRO A 281 5.81 19.06 -14.22
CA PRO A 281 6.98 18.25 -14.53
C PRO A 281 8.03 18.27 -13.41
N GLU A 282 8.22 19.41 -12.74
CA GLU A 282 9.15 19.52 -11.62
C GLU A 282 8.73 18.62 -10.44
N VAL A 283 7.43 18.61 -10.11
CA VAL A 283 6.90 17.73 -9.05
C VAL A 283 7.11 16.27 -9.43
N LEU A 284 6.88 15.92 -10.70
CA LEU A 284 7.12 14.57 -11.22
C LEU A 284 8.60 14.17 -11.06
N HIS A 285 9.54 15.04 -11.39
CA HIS A 285 10.98 14.78 -11.21
C HIS A 285 11.37 14.68 -9.72
N TRP A 286 10.77 15.46 -8.82
CA TRP A 286 10.96 15.27 -7.37
C TRP A 286 10.53 13.88 -6.92
N THR A 287 9.45 13.32 -7.50
CA THR A 287 9.05 11.94 -7.18
C THR A 287 10.13 10.93 -7.56
N ALA A 288 10.87 11.14 -8.67
CA ALA A 288 11.98 10.29 -9.05
C ALA A 288 13.11 10.30 -8.00
N TYR A 289 13.51 11.45 -7.53
CA TYR A 289 14.57 11.55 -6.51
C TYR A 289 14.15 10.92 -5.18
N ILE A 290 12.91 11.15 -4.73
CA ILE A 290 12.35 10.50 -3.54
C ILE A 290 12.30 8.99 -3.72
N GLY A 291 11.87 8.51 -4.90
CA GLY A 291 11.84 7.09 -5.25
C GLY A 291 13.23 6.44 -5.22
N ALA A 292 14.23 7.10 -5.83
CA ALA A 292 15.62 6.60 -5.86
C ALA A 292 16.24 6.52 -4.46
N PHE A 293 16.06 7.57 -3.63
CA PHE A 293 16.52 7.56 -2.24
C PHE A 293 15.84 6.44 -1.44
N THR A 294 14.52 6.31 -1.58
CA THR A 294 13.74 5.26 -0.91
C THR A 294 14.23 3.87 -1.32
N ALA A 295 14.45 3.65 -2.62
CA ALA A 295 14.93 2.37 -3.14
C ALA A 295 16.32 2.01 -2.60
N LEU A 296 17.23 2.98 -2.55
CA LEU A 296 18.58 2.80 -1.99
C LEU A 296 18.53 2.49 -0.51
N TYR A 297 17.84 3.31 0.27
CA TYR A 297 17.68 3.14 1.71
C TYR A 297 17.15 1.73 2.03
N ALA A 298 16.06 1.34 1.39
CA ALA A 298 15.43 0.05 1.62
C ALA A 298 16.32 -1.12 1.22
N ALA A 299 17.06 -1.02 0.11
CA ALA A 299 18.00 -2.05 -0.34
C ALA A 299 19.15 -2.25 0.66
N VAL A 300 19.70 -1.15 1.21
CA VAL A 300 20.77 -1.21 2.23
C VAL A 300 20.25 -1.88 3.51
N VAL A 301 19.07 -1.50 3.99
CA VAL A 301 18.46 -2.11 5.18
C VAL A 301 18.13 -3.59 4.95
N ALA A 302 17.63 -3.97 3.78
CA ALA A 302 17.34 -5.37 3.43
C ALA A 302 18.59 -6.27 3.48
N CYS A 303 19.78 -5.73 3.19
CA CYS A 303 21.04 -6.48 3.26
C CYS A 303 21.40 -6.98 4.66
N VAL A 304 20.88 -6.39 5.72
CA VAL A 304 21.27 -6.70 7.12
C VAL A 304 20.16 -7.27 7.99
N GLN A 305 18.89 -7.21 7.57
CA GLN A 305 17.76 -7.77 8.33
C GLN A 305 17.89 -9.29 8.49
N SER A 306 17.44 -9.82 9.65
CA SER A 306 17.46 -11.25 9.99
C SER A 306 16.08 -11.93 9.84
N ASP A 307 14.98 -11.19 9.87
CA ASP A 307 13.61 -11.67 9.70
C ASP A 307 13.25 -11.77 8.20
N ILE A 308 12.81 -12.96 7.76
CA ILE A 308 12.43 -13.22 6.35
C ILE A 308 11.36 -12.24 5.84
N LYS A 309 10.31 -11.97 6.64
CA LYS A 309 9.22 -11.06 6.26
C LYS A 309 9.71 -9.63 6.17
N ARG A 310 10.60 -9.19 7.07
CA ARG A 310 11.18 -7.84 7.04
C ARG A 310 12.10 -7.64 5.86
N VAL A 311 12.93 -8.62 5.49
CA VAL A 311 13.74 -8.56 4.24
C VAL A 311 12.82 -8.36 3.04
N LEU A 312 11.73 -9.13 2.95
CA LEU A 312 10.76 -9.01 1.86
C LEU A 312 10.00 -7.67 1.87
N ALA A 313 9.71 -7.12 3.05
CA ALA A 313 9.11 -5.80 3.19
C ALA A 313 10.01 -4.68 2.66
N PHE A 314 11.28 -4.64 3.09
CA PHE A 314 12.25 -3.67 2.56
C PHE A 314 12.53 -3.88 1.06
N SER A 315 12.53 -5.13 0.61
CA SER A 315 12.58 -5.44 -0.81
C SER A 315 11.36 -4.87 -1.56
N THR A 316 10.16 -4.86 -0.96
CA THR A 316 8.97 -4.21 -1.55
C THR A 316 9.16 -2.70 -1.65
N ILE A 317 9.56 -2.02 -0.56
CA ILE A 317 9.84 -0.58 -0.55
C ILE A 317 10.82 -0.22 -1.67
N SER A 318 11.89 -1.02 -1.83
CA SER A 318 12.87 -0.81 -2.88
C SER A 318 12.27 -0.93 -4.28
N GLN A 319 11.45 -1.97 -4.56
CA GLN A 319 10.86 -2.17 -5.89
C GLN A 319 9.77 -1.12 -6.22
N ILE A 320 8.99 -0.68 -5.23
CA ILE A 320 8.07 0.44 -5.42
C ILE A 320 8.84 1.73 -5.74
N GLY A 321 9.99 1.95 -5.09
CA GLY A 321 10.91 3.03 -5.44
C GLY A 321 11.33 2.99 -6.90
N PHE A 322 11.64 1.80 -7.46
CA PHE A 322 11.93 1.64 -8.89
C PHE A 322 10.76 2.09 -9.78
N MET A 323 9.52 1.71 -9.43
CA MET A 323 8.32 2.09 -10.20
C MET A 323 8.08 3.60 -10.17
N ILE A 324 8.23 4.22 -9.00
CA ILE A 324 8.09 5.69 -8.85
C ILE A 324 9.20 6.43 -9.60
N VAL A 325 10.45 5.93 -9.56
CA VAL A 325 11.54 6.50 -10.37
C VAL A 325 11.20 6.44 -11.86
N ALA A 326 10.72 5.30 -12.35
CA ALA A 326 10.36 5.13 -13.75
C ALA A 326 9.30 6.15 -14.22
N LEU A 327 8.26 6.39 -13.41
CA LEU A 327 7.28 7.44 -13.69
C LEU A 327 7.90 8.84 -13.60
N GLY A 328 8.73 9.08 -12.58
CA GLY A 328 9.29 10.39 -12.28
C GLY A 328 10.37 10.87 -13.25
N VAL A 329 11.03 9.98 -13.98
CA VAL A 329 12.03 10.35 -15.01
C VAL A 329 11.39 10.68 -16.36
N CYS A 330 10.07 10.56 -16.51
CA CYS A 330 9.40 10.91 -17.74
C CYS A 330 9.39 12.42 -17.97
N THR A 331 9.68 12.83 -19.21
CA THR A 331 9.66 14.24 -19.67
C THR A 331 8.59 14.51 -20.70
N SER A 332 7.95 13.46 -21.23
CA SER A 332 6.90 13.50 -22.26
C SER A 332 5.89 12.39 -22.04
N ALA A 333 4.73 12.53 -22.65
CA ALA A 333 3.75 11.43 -22.75
C ALA A 333 4.09 10.42 -23.86
N ASP A 334 4.86 10.82 -24.88
CA ASP A 334 5.28 9.93 -25.97
C ASP A 334 6.43 9.01 -25.49
N PRO A 335 6.28 7.68 -25.56
CA PRO A 335 7.32 6.72 -25.17
C PRO A 335 8.64 6.89 -25.91
N HIS A 336 8.61 7.36 -27.17
CA HIS A 336 9.80 7.55 -27.99
C HIS A 336 10.59 8.82 -27.63
N THR A 337 9.95 9.82 -27.02
CA THR A 337 10.53 11.12 -26.70
C THR A 337 10.63 11.42 -25.21
N GLY A 338 10.57 10.38 -24.35
CA GLY A 338 10.78 10.52 -22.91
C GLY A 338 9.65 9.97 -22.02
N GLY A 339 8.62 9.33 -22.59
CA GLY A 339 7.52 8.70 -21.85
C GLY A 339 7.69 7.21 -21.54
N LEU A 340 8.82 6.60 -21.91
CA LEU A 340 9.08 5.17 -21.74
C LEU A 340 8.90 4.67 -20.31
N GLY A 341 9.25 5.50 -19.33
CA GLY A 341 9.18 5.16 -17.92
C GLY A 341 7.77 4.82 -17.42
N TYR A 342 6.72 5.39 -18.03
CA TYR A 342 5.33 5.04 -17.70
C TYR A 342 5.04 3.57 -18.01
N MET A 343 5.29 3.14 -19.24
CA MET A 343 5.10 1.75 -19.66
C MET A 343 5.97 0.81 -18.81
N ALA A 344 7.25 1.17 -18.61
CA ALA A 344 8.19 0.39 -17.81
C ALA A 344 7.73 0.23 -16.35
N SER A 345 7.19 1.29 -15.73
CA SER A 345 6.64 1.27 -14.38
C SER A 345 5.43 0.33 -14.28
N MET A 346 4.47 0.44 -15.19
CA MET A 346 3.26 -0.40 -15.20
C MET A 346 3.61 -1.86 -15.51
N PHE A 347 4.56 -2.11 -16.42
CA PHE A 347 5.04 -3.45 -16.70
C PHE A 347 5.74 -4.06 -15.48
N HIS A 348 6.57 -3.27 -14.78
CA HIS A 348 7.22 -3.75 -13.57
C HIS A 348 6.21 -3.99 -12.43
N LEU A 349 5.16 -3.18 -12.33
CA LEU A 349 4.06 -3.39 -11.39
C LEU A 349 3.38 -4.75 -11.64
N PHE A 350 3.07 -5.05 -12.91
CA PHE A 350 2.46 -6.32 -13.31
C PHE A 350 3.34 -7.52 -12.95
N THR A 351 4.62 -7.50 -13.34
CA THR A 351 5.55 -8.60 -13.06
C THR A 351 5.87 -8.71 -11.57
N HIS A 352 6.04 -7.57 -10.88
CA HIS A 352 6.27 -7.48 -9.44
C HIS A 352 5.16 -8.15 -8.64
N ALA A 353 3.91 -7.91 -9.00
CA ALA A 353 2.77 -8.50 -8.33
C ALA A 353 2.86 -10.03 -8.28
N MET A 354 3.30 -10.66 -9.37
CA MET A 354 3.40 -12.12 -9.49
C MET A 354 4.56 -12.68 -8.66
N PHE A 355 5.81 -12.22 -8.90
CA PHE A 355 6.95 -12.77 -8.17
C PHE A 355 6.97 -12.35 -6.69
N LYS A 356 6.36 -11.22 -6.32
CA LYS A 356 6.33 -10.76 -4.94
C LYS A 356 5.31 -11.53 -4.10
N ALA A 357 4.12 -11.79 -4.67
CA ALA A 357 3.15 -12.69 -4.06
C ALA A 357 3.78 -14.07 -3.84
N LEU A 358 4.48 -14.61 -4.84
CA LEU A 358 5.20 -15.87 -4.76
C LEU A 358 6.23 -15.89 -3.61
N LEU A 359 7.03 -14.84 -3.46
CA LEU A 359 8.02 -14.74 -2.38
C LEU A 359 7.38 -14.73 -0.99
N PHE A 360 6.31 -13.96 -0.80
CA PHE A 360 5.64 -13.90 0.49
C PHE A 360 4.88 -15.19 0.82
N LEU A 361 4.20 -15.80 -0.15
CA LEU A 361 3.52 -17.09 0.06
C LEU A 361 4.56 -18.20 0.31
N GLY A 362 5.68 -18.21 -0.42
CA GLY A 362 6.80 -19.11 -0.15
C GLY A 362 7.40 -18.90 1.25
N ALA A 363 7.59 -17.65 1.69
CA ALA A 363 7.99 -17.35 3.05
C ALA A 363 6.98 -17.87 4.09
N GLY A 364 5.68 -17.77 3.78
CA GLY A 364 4.64 -18.34 4.63
C GLY A 364 4.73 -19.86 4.77
N CYS A 365 5.03 -20.59 3.69
CA CYS A 365 5.28 -22.04 3.77
C CYS A 365 6.48 -22.37 4.66
N ILE A 366 7.57 -21.60 4.52
CA ILE A 366 8.78 -21.77 5.33
C ILE A 366 8.50 -21.50 6.81
N ILE A 367 7.85 -20.38 7.13
CA ILE A 367 7.48 -20.01 8.50
C ILE A 367 6.55 -21.07 9.11
N HIS A 368 5.60 -21.58 8.35
CA HIS A 368 4.68 -22.63 8.81
C HIS A 368 5.42 -23.94 9.15
N ALA A 369 6.47 -24.28 8.38
CA ALA A 369 7.27 -25.48 8.60
C ALA A 369 8.26 -25.37 9.77
N VAL A 370 8.81 -24.15 10.03
CA VAL A 370 9.87 -23.90 11.02
C VAL A 370 9.35 -23.23 12.28
N HIS A 371 8.12 -22.67 12.25
CA HIS A 371 7.50 -21.90 13.34
C HIS A 371 8.31 -20.69 13.81
N SER A 372 9.13 -20.11 12.93
CA SER A 372 9.95 -18.91 13.21
C SER A 372 10.08 -18.03 11.98
N ASN A 373 10.11 -16.70 12.18
CA ASN A 373 10.41 -15.72 11.13
C ASN A 373 11.94 -15.50 10.95
N GLU A 374 12.76 -15.89 11.96
CA GLU A 374 14.19 -15.63 11.96
C GLU A 374 14.94 -16.61 11.06
N MET A 375 15.80 -16.08 10.17
CA MET A 375 16.61 -16.91 9.26
C MET A 375 17.60 -17.82 10.00
N SER A 376 17.99 -17.48 11.24
CA SER A 376 18.83 -18.31 12.08
C SER A 376 18.19 -19.63 12.51
N ALA A 377 16.86 -19.69 12.51
CA ALA A 377 16.08 -20.90 12.78
C ALA A 377 15.91 -21.78 11.52
N MET A 378 16.27 -21.28 10.35
CA MET A 378 16.15 -21.93 9.04
C MET A 378 17.49 -22.57 8.66
N GLY A 379 17.66 -22.93 7.41
CA GLY A 379 18.89 -23.54 6.86
C GLY A 379 18.65 -24.97 6.39
N GLY A 380 19.26 -25.36 5.28
CA GLY A 380 19.16 -26.71 4.72
C GLY A 380 17.78 -27.13 4.22
N LEU A 381 16.80 -26.22 4.17
CA LEU A 381 15.38 -26.55 3.91
C LEU A 381 15.10 -27.09 2.50
N ARG A 382 16.03 -26.98 1.56
CA ARG A 382 15.86 -27.50 0.17
C ARG A 382 15.52 -28.98 0.10
N ARG A 383 15.95 -29.77 1.10
CA ARG A 383 15.72 -31.22 1.15
C ARG A 383 14.32 -31.58 1.64
N TYR A 384 13.75 -30.72 2.47
CA TYR A 384 12.46 -30.91 3.12
C TYR A 384 11.30 -30.29 2.34
N MET A 385 11.58 -29.22 1.58
CA MET A 385 10.58 -28.41 0.89
C MET A 385 10.96 -28.16 -0.58
N PRO A 386 11.00 -29.21 -1.44
CA PRO A 386 11.50 -29.09 -2.80
C PRO A 386 10.64 -28.21 -3.70
N VAL A 387 9.30 -28.20 -3.56
CA VAL A 387 8.40 -27.36 -4.36
C VAL A 387 8.54 -25.91 -3.94
N THR A 388 8.50 -25.63 -2.64
CA THR A 388 8.70 -24.28 -2.10
C THR A 388 10.08 -23.75 -2.48
N HIS A 389 11.12 -24.59 -2.42
CA HIS A 389 12.49 -24.21 -2.82
C HIS A 389 12.58 -23.81 -4.30
N ALA A 390 12.05 -24.63 -5.20
CA ALA A 390 12.12 -24.37 -6.63
C ALA A 390 11.34 -23.09 -7.03
N THR A 391 10.11 -22.93 -6.51
CA THR A 391 9.28 -21.76 -6.80
C THR A 391 9.85 -20.47 -6.20
N PHE A 392 10.44 -20.54 -4.99
CA PHE A 392 11.11 -19.41 -4.36
C PHE A 392 12.37 -18.99 -5.15
N LEU A 393 13.14 -19.95 -5.69
CA LEU A 393 14.29 -19.67 -6.55
C LEU A 393 13.87 -18.94 -7.82
N VAL A 394 12.79 -19.38 -8.48
CA VAL A 394 12.24 -18.68 -9.66
C VAL A 394 11.94 -17.23 -9.32
N ALA A 395 11.30 -16.95 -8.19
CA ALA A 395 10.99 -15.60 -7.77
C ALA A 395 12.27 -14.78 -7.44
N CYS A 396 13.28 -15.38 -6.80
CA CYS A 396 14.56 -14.73 -6.51
C CYS A 396 15.30 -14.35 -7.81
N LEU A 397 15.31 -15.22 -8.81
CA LEU A 397 15.91 -14.95 -10.12
C LEU A 397 15.13 -13.85 -10.86
N ALA A 398 13.79 -13.88 -10.80
CA ALA A 398 12.95 -12.88 -11.44
C ALA A 398 13.18 -11.48 -10.84
N ILE A 399 13.14 -11.35 -9.51
CA ILE A 399 13.38 -10.05 -8.87
C ILE A 399 14.83 -9.57 -9.01
N ALA A 400 15.80 -10.47 -9.18
CA ALA A 400 17.18 -10.13 -9.49
C ALA A 400 17.36 -9.60 -10.93
N GLY A 401 16.37 -9.81 -11.80
CA GLY A 401 16.44 -9.39 -13.19
C GLY A 401 17.26 -10.32 -14.07
N ILE A 402 17.15 -11.64 -13.88
CA ILE A 402 17.86 -12.65 -14.68
C ILE A 402 17.00 -13.09 -15.84
N TRP A 403 17.57 -13.02 -17.04
CA TRP A 403 16.96 -13.56 -18.27
C TRP A 403 16.76 -15.10 -18.15
N PRO A 404 15.64 -15.69 -18.61
CA PRO A 404 14.53 -15.12 -19.37
C PRO A 404 13.29 -14.77 -18.52
N LEU A 405 13.43 -14.51 -17.23
CA LEU A 405 12.31 -14.28 -16.33
C LEU A 405 11.73 -12.87 -16.46
N SER A 406 10.46 -12.71 -16.07
CA SER A 406 9.68 -11.50 -16.30
C SER A 406 10.29 -10.22 -15.70
N GLY A 407 10.96 -10.33 -14.55
CA GLY A 407 11.62 -9.19 -13.90
C GLY A 407 12.81 -8.62 -14.68
N PHE A 408 13.45 -9.40 -15.57
CA PHE A 408 14.49 -8.90 -16.45
C PHE A 408 13.91 -7.86 -17.41
N PHE A 409 12.87 -8.23 -18.16
CA PHE A 409 12.27 -7.36 -19.19
C PHE A 409 11.79 -6.04 -18.59
N SER A 410 11.06 -6.10 -17.47
CA SER A 410 10.49 -4.89 -16.85
C SER A 410 11.55 -3.98 -16.21
N LYS A 411 12.61 -4.55 -15.62
CA LYS A 411 13.70 -3.74 -15.03
C LYS A 411 14.60 -3.11 -16.09
N ASP A 412 14.85 -3.81 -17.17
CA ASP A 412 15.66 -3.31 -18.27
C ASP A 412 15.05 -2.04 -18.86
N GLU A 413 13.73 -2.03 -19.10
CA GLU A 413 13.00 -0.85 -19.56
C GLU A 413 13.06 0.32 -18.55
N ILE A 414 12.99 0.03 -17.24
CA ILE A 414 13.15 1.07 -16.20
C ILE A 414 14.56 1.68 -16.27
N LEU A 415 15.58 0.84 -16.36
CA LEU A 415 16.98 1.32 -16.42
C LEU A 415 17.21 2.12 -17.70
N THR A 416 16.68 1.68 -18.83
CA THR A 416 16.74 2.40 -20.11
C THR A 416 16.12 3.78 -19.99
N ALA A 417 14.93 3.90 -19.38
CA ALA A 417 14.30 5.19 -19.10
C ALA A 417 15.15 6.07 -18.18
N CYS A 418 15.77 5.49 -17.15
CA CYS A 418 16.65 6.22 -16.24
C CYS A 418 17.92 6.73 -16.94
N PHE A 419 18.54 5.95 -17.80
CA PHE A 419 19.70 6.39 -18.58
C PHE A 419 19.33 7.46 -19.61
N ALA A 420 18.16 7.37 -20.23
CA ALA A 420 17.65 8.41 -21.13
C ALA A 420 17.43 9.75 -20.43
N PHE A 421 16.96 9.75 -19.18
CA PHE A 421 16.79 10.95 -18.36
C PHE A 421 18.14 11.53 -17.90
N SER A 422 18.99 10.71 -17.30
CA SER A 422 20.31 11.12 -16.80
C SER A 422 21.22 9.91 -16.60
N PRO A 423 22.49 9.95 -17.09
CA PRO A 423 23.47 8.90 -16.81
C PRO A 423 23.65 8.63 -15.31
N VAL A 424 23.61 9.69 -14.46
CA VAL A 424 23.75 9.55 -13.00
C VAL A 424 22.60 8.73 -12.44
N MET A 425 21.36 9.03 -12.84
CA MET A 425 20.17 8.29 -12.39
C MET A 425 20.24 6.83 -12.86
N GLY A 426 20.66 6.58 -14.11
CA GLY A 426 20.86 5.24 -14.65
C GLY A 426 21.85 4.42 -13.81
N TRP A 427 23.02 4.97 -13.50
CA TRP A 427 24.02 4.27 -12.68
C TRP A 427 23.60 4.08 -11.23
N VAL A 428 22.92 5.06 -10.60
CA VAL A 428 22.37 4.90 -9.26
C VAL A 428 21.36 3.76 -9.22
N MET A 429 20.41 3.72 -10.15
CA MET A 429 19.39 2.67 -10.21
C MET A 429 20.00 1.29 -10.56
N THR A 430 21.01 1.25 -11.41
CA THR A 430 21.77 0.01 -11.67
C THR A 430 22.48 -0.49 -10.40
N GLY A 431 23.06 0.42 -9.60
CA GLY A 431 23.66 0.08 -8.31
C GLY A 431 22.64 -0.50 -7.32
N ILE A 432 21.43 0.05 -7.26
CA ILE A 432 20.35 -0.44 -6.40
C ILE A 432 19.84 -1.81 -6.88
N ALA A 433 19.74 -2.01 -8.21
CA ALA A 433 19.38 -3.31 -8.78
C ALA A 433 20.39 -4.41 -8.37
N ARG A 434 21.69 -4.07 -8.31
CA ARG A 434 22.74 -4.96 -7.79
C ARG A 434 22.52 -5.33 -6.33
N LEU A 435 22.20 -4.35 -5.47
CA LEU A 435 21.87 -4.63 -4.06
C LEU A 435 20.63 -5.54 -3.95
N THR A 436 19.65 -5.38 -4.84
CA THR A 436 18.47 -6.26 -4.89
C THR A 436 18.87 -7.71 -5.14
N ALA A 437 19.69 -7.99 -6.14
CA ALA A 437 20.18 -9.34 -6.44
C ALA A 437 20.96 -9.90 -5.23
N PHE A 438 21.82 -9.09 -4.61
CA PHE A 438 22.64 -9.50 -3.46
C PHE A 438 21.79 -9.91 -2.25
N TYR A 439 20.87 -9.05 -1.77
CA TYR A 439 20.10 -9.38 -0.56
C TYR A 439 19.08 -10.49 -0.79
N MET A 440 18.55 -10.66 -2.01
CA MET A 440 17.63 -11.76 -2.32
C MET A 440 18.37 -13.11 -2.32
N PHE A 441 19.58 -13.17 -2.88
CA PHE A 441 20.37 -14.40 -2.81
C PHE A 441 20.98 -14.65 -1.43
N ARG A 442 21.31 -13.60 -0.66
CA ARG A 442 21.59 -13.74 0.78
C ARG A 442 20.44 -14.42 1.51
N LEU A 443 19.20 -13.95 1.29
CA LEU A 443 17.99 -14.54 1.87
C LEU A 443 17.83 -16.00 1.44
N TYR A 444 17.94 -16.29 0.15
CA TYR A 444 17.82 -17.62 -0.42
C TYR A 444 18.82 -18.61 0.15
N TYR A 445 20.11 -18.23 0.25
CA TYR A 445 21.14 -19.11 0.78
C TYR A 445 20.99 -19.38 2.28
N ASN A 446 20.62 -18.38 3.07
CA ASN A 446 20.39 -18.56 4.49
C ASN A 446 19.23 -19.54 4.79
N ILE A 447 18.20 -19.58 3.94
CA ILE A 447 17.02 -20.41 4.14
C ILE A 447 17.25 -21.83 3.62
N PHE A 448 17.71 -21.96 2.37
CA PHE A 448 17.70 -23.27 1.70
C PHE A 448 19.04 -24.01 1.74
N TRP A 449 20.15 -23.30 1.95
CA TRP A 449 21.48 -23.88 1.92
C TRP A 449 22.20 -23.80 3.26
N GLY A 450 22.23 -22.72 3.97
CA GLY A 450 22.97 -22.44 5.19
C GLY A 450 23.02 -23.58 6.21
N ARG A 451 23.60 -23.32 7.37
CA ARG A 451 23.72 -24.30 8.44
C ARG A 451 22.34 -24.70 8.96
N GLU A 452 22.02 -25.97 8.88
CA GLU A 452 20.80 -26.54 9.43
C GLU A 452 20.75 -26.39 10.95
N ASN A 453 19.65 -25.87 11.48
CA ASN A 453 19.41 -25.83 12.92
C ASN A 453 18.85 -27.19 13.37
N ARG A 454 19.77 -28.14 13.65
CA ARG A 454 19.42 -29.52 13.97
C ARG A 454 18.57 -29.67 15.22
N GLU A 455 18.73 -28.79 16.21
CA GLU A 455 17.96 -28.84 17.45
C GLU A 455 16.48 -28.50 17.19
N LEU A 456 16.21 -27.42 16.46
CA LEU A 456 14.85 -27.04 16.09
C LEU A 456 14.24 -28.03 15.10
N HIS A 457 15.01 -28.51 14.12
CA HIS A 457 14.51 -29.47 13.13
C HIS A 457 14.28 -30.88 13.72
N ALA A 458 14.96 -31.24 14.82
CA ALA A 458 14.69 -32.46 15.56
C ALA A 458 13.40 -32.36 16.38
N ALA A 459 13.11 -31.19 16.94
CA ALA A 459 11.87 -30.94 17.68
C ALA A 459 10.63 -30.85 16.75
N HIS A 460 10.80 -30.19 15.60
CA HIS A 460 9.76 -30.03 14.57
C HIS A 460 10.38 -30.28 13.20
N ARG A 461 10.25 -31.52 12.69
CA ARG A 461 10.78 -31.89 11.39
C ARG A 461 10.09 -31.08 10.28
N PRO A 462 10.80 -30.22 9.54
CA PRO A 462 10.22 -29.49 8.45
C PRO A 462 9.63 -30.42 7.39
N HIS A 463 8.53 -30.03 6.77
CA HIS A 463 7.86 -30.79 5.74
C HIS A 463 7.28 -29.85 4.68
N GLU A 464 7.01 -30.35 3.49
CA GLU A 464 6.42 -29.55 2.43
C GLU A 464 4.99 -29.12 2.80
N ALA A 465 4.61 -27.94 2.34
CA ALA A 465 3.29 -27.39 2.56
C ALA A 465 2.19 -28.20 1.82
N PRO A 466 0.94 -28.21 2.31
CA PRO A 466 -0.17 -28.91 1.66
C PRO A 466 -0.48 -28.34 0.26
N LEU A 467 -1.18 -29.13 -0.57
CA LEU A 467 -1.52 -28.73 -1.96
C LEU A 467 -2.24 -27.40 -2.06
N THR A 468 -3.10 -27.03 -1.12
CA THR A 468 -3.78 -25.74 -1.08
C THR A 468 -2.82 -24.56 -0.98
N MET A 469 -1.61 -24.77 -0.45
CA MET A 469 -0.56 -23.75 -0.36
C MET A 469 0.44 -23.85 -1.52
N THR A 470 0.82 -25.06 -1.95
CA THR A 470 1.81 -25.25 -3.03
C THR A 470 1.24 -24.96 -4.42
N LEU A 471 -0.06 -25.19 -4.66
CA LEU A 471 -0.69 -24.89 -5.94
C LEU A 471 -0.59 -23.42 -6.33
N PRO A 472 -0.92 -22.44 -5.44
CA PRO A 472 -0.67 -21.02 -5.70
C PRO A 472 0.80 -20.68 -6.00
N LEU A 473 1.76 -21.34 -5.31
CA LEU A 473 3.18 -21.12 -5.59
C LEU A 473 3.56 -21.55 -7.00
N VAL A 474 3.13 -22.75 -7.43
CA VAL A 474 3.44 -23.27 -8.76
C VAL A 474 2.78 -22.40 -9.83
N PHE A 475 1.52 -21.99 -9.63
CA PHE A 475 0.82 -21.11 -10.56
C PHE A 475 1.55 -19.75 -10.72
N LEU A 476 1.87 -19.09 -9.61
CA LEU A 476 2.58 -17.80 -9.66
C LEU A 476 3.99 -17.94 -10.24
N ALA A 477 4.67 -19.06 -9.99
CA ALA A 477 5.98 -19.32 -10.60
C ALA A 477 5.86 -19.48 -12.12
N ALA A 478 4.87 -20.21 -12.61
CA ALA A 478 4.61 -20.36 -14.05
C ALA A 478 4.31 -19.00 -14.70
N VAL A 479 3.41 -18.20 -14.08
CA VAL A 479 3.13 -16.84 -14.56
C VAL A 479 4.40 -15.97 -14.55
N THR A 480 5.22 -16.04 -13.51
CA THR A 480 6.49 -15.30 -13.43
C THR A 480 7.46 -15.67 -14.55
N CYS A 481 7.48 -16.91 -15.01
CA CYS A 481 8.30 -17.32 -16.14
C CYS A 481 7.79 -16.77 -17.48
N VAL A 482 6.47 -16.66 -17.66
CA VAL A 482 5.87 -16.32 -18.97
C VAL A 482 5.54 -14.83 -19.11
N ALA A 483 5.26 -14.13 -18.02
CA ALA A 483 4.77 -12.75 -18.02
C ALA A 483 5.70 -11.74 -18.71
N GLY A 484 7.00 -12.04 -18.78
CA GLY A 484 7.99 -11.21 -19.50
C GLY A 484 7.82 -11.19 -21.01
N PHE A 485 7.17 -12.20 -21.59
CA PHE A 485 6.97 -12.32 -23.03
C PHE A 485 5.65 -11.68 -23.53
N ILE A 486 4.83 -11.18 -22.62
CA ILE A 486 3.63 -10.43 -22.98
C ILE A 486 4.06 -9.14 -23.69
N PRO A 487 3.49 -8.80 -24.86
CA PRO A 487 3.80 -7.56 -25.59
C PRO A 487 3.17 -6.36 -24.86
N PHE A 488 3.64 -6.08 -23.66
CA PHE A 488 3.01 -5.17 -22.70
C PHE A 488 2.87 -3.74 -23.24
N GLY A 489 3.90 -3.22 -23.95
CA GLY A 489 3.86 -1.89 -24.55
C GLY A 489 2.80 -1.74 -25.65
N LYS A 490 2.36 -2.85 -26.27
CA LYS A 490 1.20 -2.82 -27.18
C LYS A 490 -0.13 -2.70 -26.45
N LEU A 491 -0.19 -2.99 -25.17
CA LEU A 491 -1.42 -2.94 -24.36
C LEU A 491 -1.47 -1.68 -23.51
N VAL A 492 -0.35 -1.26 -22.94
CA VAL A 492 -0.26 -0.13 -22.00
C VAL A 492 0.89 0.78 -22.42
N SER A 493 0.59 2.03 -22.75
CA SER A 493 1.54 3.09 -23.06
C SER A 493 1.02 4.43 -22.52
N SER A 494 1.90 5.40 -22.38
CA SER A 494 1.58 6.72 -21.83
C SER A 494 0.71 7.59 -22.73
N ASP A 495 0.87 7.43 -24.03
CA ASP A 495 0.11 8.13 -25.10
C ASP A 495 -1.07 7.28 -25.63
N GLY A 496 -1.23 6.05 -25.14
CA GLY A 496 -2.23 5.10 -25.62
C GLY A 496 -1.87 4.40 -26.95
N MET A 497 -0.80 4.82 -27.64
CA MET A 497 -0.37 4.22 -28.90
C MET A 497 0.43 2.91 -28.68
N PRO A 498 0.43 1.97 -29.66
CA PRO A 498 1.15 0.72 -29.51
C PRO A 498 2.66 0.94 -29.52
N TYR A 499 3.33 0.61 -28.42
CA TYR A 499 4.78 0.65 -28.31
C TYR A 499 5.36 -0.76 -28.40
N THR A 500 6.38 -0.95 -29.23
CA THR A 500 7.13 -2.21 -29.27
C THR A 500 8.36 -2.09 -28.38
N ILE A 501 8.46 -2.98 -27.40
CA ILE A 501 9.61 -3.03 -26.48
C ILE A 501 10.87 -3.37 -27.25
N HIS A 502 11.88 -2.50 -27.18
CA HIS A 502 13.19 -2.68 -27.79
C HIS A 502 14.25 -2.79 -26.69
N ILE A 503 14.73 -4.00 -26.42
CA ILE A 503 15.77 -4.21 -25.41
C ILE A 503 17.06 -3.52 -25.87
N ASP A 504 17.53 -2.54 -25.10
CA ASP A 504 18.84 -1.94 -25.29
C ASP A 504 19.92 -2.94 -24.86
N ARG A 505 20.65 -3.48 -25.83
CA ARG A 505 21.67 -4.51 -25.60
C ARG A 505 22.78 -4.05 -24.66
N SER A 506 23.09 -2.77 -24.62
CA SER A 506 24.14 -2.20 -23.77
C SER A 506 23.66 -2.15 -22.32
N VAL A 507 22.45 -1.63 -22.07
CA VAL A 507 21.84 -1.57 -20.73
C VAL A 507 21.58 -2.99 -20.21
N ALA A 508 20.97 -3.85 -21.01
CA ALA A 508 20.68 -5.25 -20.68
C ALA A 508 21.94 -6.05 -20.35
N GLY A 509 23.00 -5.90 -21.15
CA GLY A 509 24.28 -6.55 -20.91
C GLY A 509 24.93 -6.12 -19.60
N VAL A 510 24.98 -4.81 -19.33
CA VAL A 510 25.51 -4.26 -18.08
C VAL A 510 24.67 -4.74 -16.89
N SER A 511 23.34 -4.63 -16.97
CA SER A 511 22.42 -5.05 -15.92
C SER A 511 22.58 -6.53 -15.56
N LEU A 512 22.67 -7.40 -16.57
CA LEU A 512 22.85 -8.84 -16.37
C LEU A 512 24.22 -9.19 -15.77
N CYS A 513 25.30 -8.57 -16.27
CA CYS A 513 26.64 -8.76 -15.71
C CYS A 513 26.70 -8.33 -14.23
N VAL A 514 26.14 -7.16 -13.91
CA VAL A 514 26.12 -6.62 -12.54
C VAL A 514 25.29 -7.52 -11.62
N ALA A 515 24.15 -8.04 -12.09
CA ALA A 515 23.34 -8.99 -11.33
C ALA A 515 24.09 -10.32 -11.09
N ALA A 516 24.75 -10.86 -12.11
CA ALA A 516 25.56 -12.08 -11.98
C ALA A 516 26.70 -11.92 -10.99
N VAL A 517 27.42 -10.78 -11.01
CA VAL A 517 28.48 -10.47 -10.02
C VAL A 517 27.89 -10.37 -8.60
N ALA A 518 26.73 -9.75 -8.43
CA ALA A 518 26.08 -9.63 -7.12
C ALA A 518 25.65 -11.01 -6.57
N ILE A 519 25.11 -11.88 -7.44
CA ILE A 519 24.75 -13.25 -7.09
C ILE A 519 26.02 -14.07 -6.73
N ALA A 520 27.08 -13.96 -7.53
CA ALA A 520 28.35 -14.64 -7.24
C ALA A 520 28.93 -14.19 -5.90
N LEU A 521 28.88 -12.89 -5.58
CA LEU A 521 29.30 -12.34 -4.31
C LEU A 521 28.45 -12.90 -3.13
N ALA A 522 27.13 -12.92 -3.28
CA ALA A 522 26.23 -13.49 -2.29
C ALA A 522 26.50 -15.00 -2.11
N THR A 523 26.75 -15.73 -3.19
CA THR A 523 27.12 -17.15 -3.15
C THR A 523 28.41 -17.37 -2.39
N TRP A 524 29.44 -16.59 -2.69
CA TRP A 524 30.72 -16.68 -2.01
C TRP A 524 30.61 -16.40 -0.50
N MET A 525 29.78 -15.43 -0.10
CA MET A 525 29.64 -15.01 1.29
C MET A 525 28.73 -15.94 2.12
N TYR A 526 27.63 -16.46 1.53
CA TYR A 526 26.53 -17.07 2.29
C TYR A 526 26.26 -18.55 1.98
N LEU A 527 26.82 -19.12 0.90
CA LEU A 527 26.62 -20.54 0.57
C LEU A 527 27.23 -21.47 1.60
N ARG A 528 28.38 -21.08 2.19
CA ARG A 528 29.11 -21.89 3.18
C ARG A 528 28.50 -21.74 4.57
N GLU A 529 28.44 -22.84 5.32
CA GLU A 529 27.85 -22.89 6.67
C GLU A 529 28.46 -21.89 7.67
N ARG A 530 29.79 -21.63 7.60
CA ARG A 530 30.49 -20.76 8.58
C ARG A 530 30.40 -19.26 8.28
N GLN A 531 30.00 -18.83 7.10
CA GLN A 531 29.83 -17.42 6.68
C GLN A 531 30.93 -16.45 7.19
N THR A 532 32.17 -16.91 7.18
CA THR A 532 33.31 -16.20 7.82
C THR A 532 33.51 -14.80 7.26
N VAL A 533 33.35 -14.62 5.96
CA VAL A 533 33.50 -13.32 5.27
C VAL A 533 32.42 -12.33 5.68
N ALA A 534 31.17 -12.76 5.73
CA ALA A 534 30.05 -11.91 6.15
C ALA A 534 30.21 -11.44 7.59
N ASN A 535 30.62 -12.37 8.50
CA ASN A 535 30.83 -12.05 9.90
C ASN A 535 32.04 -11.11 10.09
N ALA A 536 33.13 -11.29 9.35
CA ALA A 536 34.30 -10.41 9.40
C ALA A 536 33.97 -8.99 8.93
N LEU A 537 33.18 -8.84 7.83
CA LEU A 537 32.73 -7.54 7.35
C LEU A 537 31.77 -6.86 8.35
N ALA A 538 30.83 -7.61 8.92
CA ALA A 538 29.94 -7.08 9.96
C ALA A 538 30.69 -6.59 11.19
N ALA A 539 31.76 -7.31 11.61
CA ALA A 539 32.60 -6.89 12.70
C ALA A 539 33.46 -5.65 12.37
N ARG A 540 34.02 -5.58 11.16
CA ARG A 540 34.83 -4.44 10.69
C ARG A 540 34.03 -3.16 10.57
N PHE A 541 32.80 -3.24 10.06
CA PHE A 541 31.86 -2.11 9.85
C PHE A 541 30.73 -2.11 10.88
N ARG A 542 31.04 -2.48 12.14
CA ARG A 542 30.03 -2.67 13.20
C ARG A 542 29.08 -1.49 13.38
N GLY A 543 29.58 -0.26 13.30
CA GLY A 543 28.75 0.95 13.44
C GLY A 543 27.70 1.08 12.33
N LEU A 544 28.13 0.93 11.08
CA LEU A 544 27.24 1.01 9.91
C LEU A 544 26.25 -0.18 9.89
N HIS A 545 26.73 -1.39 10.19
CA HIS A 545 25.89 -2.59 10.30
C HIS A 545 24.80 -2.40 11.36
N LYS A 546 25.17 -1.91 12.57
CA LYS A 546 24.21 -1.63 13.64
C LYS A 546 23.22 -0.54 13.24
N ALA A 547 23.67 0.55 12.63
CA ALA A 547 22.78 1.62 12.17
C ALA A 547 21.77 1.10 11.12
N ALA A 548 22.24 0.37 10.11
CA ALA A 548 21.37 -0.21 9.09
C ALA A 548 20.41 -1.27 9.66
N TYR A 549 20.85 -2.10 10.62
CA TYR A 549 19.99 -3.07 11.30
C TYR A 549 18.87 -2.38 12.08
N HIS A 550 19.15 -1.27 12.77
CA HIS A 550 18.18 -0.40 13.44
C HIS A 550 17.52 0.60 12.50
N ARG A 551 17.55 0.36 11.16
CA ARG A 551 16.85 1.21 10.17
C ARG A 551 17.28 2.68 10.24
N PHE A 552 18.57 2.93 10.56
CA PHE A 552 19.15 4.25 10.77
C PHE A 552 18.47 5.08 11.87
N TYR A 553 17.86 4.42 12.84
CA TYR A 553 17.17 5.03 14.00
C TYR A 553 16.03 5.99 13.61
N ILE A 554 15.44 5.82 12.43
CA ILE A 554 14.34 6.67 11.96
C ILE A 554 13.09 6.42 12.82
N ASP A 555 12.81 5.19 13.21
CA ASP A 555 11.68 4.85 14.09
C ASP A 555 11.81 5.55 15.45
N GLU A 556 13.02 5.60 16.01
CA GLU A 556 13.30 6.28 17.28
C GLU A 556 13.09 7.79 17.17
N VAL A 557 13.49 8.42 16.06
CA VAL A 557 13.21 9.84 15.79
C VAL A 557 11.70 10.10 15.74
N TYR A 558 10.93 9.27 15.04
CA TYR A 558 9.46 9.37 15.02
C TYR A 558 8.84 9.22 16.40
N GLN A 559 9.30 8.25 17.20
CA GLN A 559 8.83 8.06 18.57
C GLN A 559 9.17 9.27 19.45
N PHE A 560 10.38 9.81 19.33
CA PHE A 560 10.77 11.02 20.06
C PHE A 560 9.86 12.20 19.70
N VAL A 561 9.66 12.47 18.41
CA VAL A 561 8.77 13.55 17.94
C VAL A 561 7.34 13.32 18.45
N THR A 562 6.80 12.10 18.33
CA THR A 562 5.44 11.79 18.75
C THR A 562 5.26 11.96 20.27
N HIS A 563 6.13 11.37 21.08
CA HIS A 563 5.96 11.36 22.53
C HIS A 563 6.43 12.64 23.21
N ARG A 564 7.60 13.18 22.82
CA ARG A 564 8.21 14.33 23.49
C ARG A 564 7.74 15.66 22.93
N VAL A 565 7.45 15.74 21.62
CA VAL A 565 7.01 17.01 21.02
C VAL A 565 5.50 17.04 20.93
N ILE A 566 4.86 16.09 20.21
CA ILE A 566 3.42 16.16 19.95
C ILE A 566 2.63 15.91 21.24
N PHE A 567 2.86 14.78 21.95
CA PHE A 567 2.06 14.46 23.12
C PHE A 567 2.38 15.35 24.31
N ALA A 568 3.66 15.59 24.62
CA ALA A 568 4.02 16.38 25.80
C ALA A 568 3.82 17.89 25.59
N CYS A 569 4.17 18.45 24.42
CA CYS A 569 4.16 19.89 24.21
C CYS A 569 2.88 20.42 23.55
N ILE A 570 2.09 19.55 22.88
CA ILE A 570 0.86 19.97 22.18
C ILE A 570 -0.36 19.31 22.82
N SER A 571 -0.44 17.97 22.81
CA SER A 571 -1.67 17.27 23.24
C SER A 571 -1.96 17.41 24.73
N ALA A 572 -0.94 17.34 25.59
CA ALA A 572 -1.13 17.47 27.03
C ALA A 572 -1.59 18.89 27.45
N PRO A 573 -0.99 20.00 26.96
CA PRO A 573 -1.51 21.34 27.21
C PRO A 573 -2.93 21.56 26.69
N VAL A 574 -3.24 21.09 25.46
CA VAL A 574 -4.60 21.19 24.90
C VAL A 574 -5.60 20.42 25.76
N ALA A 575 -5.29 19.18 26.15
CA ALA A 575 -6.14 18.38 27.01
C ALA A 575 -6.29 18.99 28.42
N TRP A 576 -5.24 19.65 28.94
CA TRP A 576 -5.33 20.38 30.19
C TRP A 576 -6.27 21.59 30.07
N PHE A 577 -6.10 22.36 28.98
CA PHE A 577 -6.98 23.52 28.72
C PHE A 577 -8.45 23.11 28.57
N ASP A 578 -8.71 22.07 27.79
CA ASP A 578 -10.07 21.54 27.62
C ASP A 578 -10.72 21.17 28.95
N ARG A 579 -10.04 20.36 29.78
CA ARG A 579 -10.57 19.89 31.05
C ARG A 579 -10.71 21.00 32.09
N HIS A 580 -9.74 21.91 32.20
CA HIS A 580 -9.71 22.89 33.30
C HIS A 580 -10.38 24.21 32.93
N VAL A 581 -10.27 24.65 31.69
CA VAL A 581 -10.85 25.90 31.23
C VAL A 581 -12.25 25.67 30.67
N VAL A 582 -12.39 24.83 29.64
CA VAL A 582 -13.67 24.63 28.95
C VAL A 582 -14.66 23.90 29.85
N ASP A 583 -14.33 22.68 30.27
CA ASP A 583 -15.16 21.88 31.17
C ASP A 583 -15.29 22.56 32.56
N GLY A 584 -14.19 23.17 33.04
CA GLY A 584 -14.16 23.91 34.29
C GLY A 584 -15.15 25.06 34.29
N LEU A 585 -15.23 25.85 33.23
CA LEU A 585 -16.17 26.96 33.06
C LEU A 585 -17.62 26.46 33.01
N MET A 586 -17.89 25.42 32.23
CA MET A 586 -19.22 24.82 32.12
C MET A 586 -19.70 24.26 33.45
N ASN A 587 -18.84 23.59 34.20
CA ASN A 587 -19.12 23.07 35.51
C ASN A 587 -19.30 24.21 36.56
N MET A 588 -18.58 25.32 36.40
CA MET A 588 -18.76 26.51 37.25
C MET A 588 -20.12 27.16 37.01
N LEU A 589 -20.53 27.33 35.75
CA LEU A 589 -21.84 27.85 35.38
C LEU A 589 -22.97 26.96 35.91
N ALA A 590 -22.84 25.64 35.76
CA ALA A 590 -23.80 24.69 36.31
C ALA A 590 -23.90 24.78 37.85
N ARG A 591 -22.76 24.90 38.56
CA ARG A 591 -22.72 25.09 40.01
C ARG A 591 -23.34 26.41 40.44
N ALA A 592 -23.05 27.50 39.71
CA ALA A 592 -23.63 28.81 39.97
C ALA A 592 -25.16 28.79 39.78
N THR A 593 -25.63 28.17 38.70
CA THR A 593 -27.08 28.00 38.45
C THR A 593 -27.76 27.17 39.55
N ASN A 594 -27.16 26.04 39.91
CA ASN A 594 -27.67 25.22 41.03
C ASN A 594 -27.64 25.98 42.35
N GLY A 595 -26.58 26.75 42.66
CA GLY A 595 -26.49 27.59 43.82
C GLY A 595 -27.61 28.64 43.87
N ALA A 596 -27.85 29.34 42.77
CA ALA A 596 -28.97 30.27 42.62
C ALA A 596 -30.33 29.57 42.82
N ALA A 597 -30.52 28.39 42.25
CA ALA A 597 -31.73 27.60 42.41
C ALA A 597 -31.98 27.20 43.86
N TYR A 598 -30.95 26.84 44.64
CA TYR A 598 -31.09 26.55 46.09
C TYR A 598 -31.50 27.80 46.86
N VAL A 599 -30.91 28.95 46.59
CA VAL A 599 -31.29 30.21 47.24
C VAL A 599 -32.76 30.57 46.94
N ILE A 600 -33.16 30.46 45.67
CA ILE A 600 -34.57 30.72 45.26
C ILE A 600 -35.51 29.71 45.90
N ARG A 601 -35.15 28.44 46.01
CA ARG A 601 -35.97 27.42 46.65
C ARG A 601 -36.25 27.75 48.13
N ASP A 602 -35.26 28.22 48.85
CA ASP A 602 -35.39 28.54 50.24
C ASP A 602 -36.28 29.80 50.49
N MET A 603 -36.50 30.64 49.47
CA MET A 603 -37.49 31.73 49.49
C MET A 603 -38.92 31.21 49.42
N GLN A 604 -39.14 29.95 48.92
CA GLN A 604 -40.46 29.31 48.88
C GLN A 604 -40.83 28.71 50.23
N SER A 605 -41.12 29.57 51.16
CA SER A 605 -41.41 29.19 52.58
C SER A 605 -42.86 28.74 52.85
N GLY A 606 -43.74 28.73 51.85
CA GLY A 606 -45.17 28.45 52.00
C GLY A 606 -45.97 29.55 52.73
N SER A 607 -45.33 30.64 53.15
CA SER A 607 -46.00 31.76 53.87
C SER A 607 -46.36 32.84 52.85
N VAL A 608 -47.66 33.11 52.71
CA VAL A 608 -48.19 34.17 51.82
C VAL A 608 -47.61 35.54 52.20
N GLN A 609 -47.36 35.81 53.44
CA GLN A 609 -46.80 37.06 53.93
C GLN A 609 -45.37 37.29 53.41
N ARG A 610 -44.55 36.26 53.43
CA ARG A 610 -43.18 36.34 52.84
C ARG A 610 -43.22 36.54 51.36
N TYR A 611 -44.13 35.91 50.65
CA TYR A 611 -44.27 36.12 49.19
C TYR A 611 -44.68 37.55 48.87
N CYS A 612 -45.60 38.14 49.65
CA CYS A 612 -45.97 39.56 49.49
C CYS A 612 -44.77 40.49 49.68
N ILE A 613 -43.92 40.22 50.68
CA ILE A 613 -42.70 41.02 50.92
C ILE A 613 -41.73 40.93 49.79
N TRP A 614 -41.48 39.71 49.24
CA TRP A 614 -40.61 39.52 48.08
C TRP A 614 -41.18 40.17 46.84
N PHE A 615 -42.48 40.06 46.59
CA PHE A 615 -43.14 40.69 45.46
C PHE A 615 -43.04 42.22 45.53
N LEU A 616 -43.32 42.81 46.67
CA LEU A 616 -43.23 44.25 46.91
C LEU A 616 -41.76 44.74 46.79
N GLY A 617 -40.84 44.00 47.37
CA GLY A 617 -39.38 44.29 47.22
C GLY A 617 -38.90 44.26 45.79
N GLY A 618 -39.34 43.25 45.03
CA GLY A 618 -39.03 43.13 43.61
C GLY A 618 -39.65 44.23 42.74
N ALA A 619 -40.93 44.59 43.02
CA ALA A 619 -41.61 45.68 42.33
C ALA A 619 -40.96 47.03 42.62
N LEU A 620 -40.62 47.31 43.91
CA LEU A 620 -39.88 48.52 44.28
C LEU A 620 -38.48 48.56 43.65
N GLY A 621 -37.75 47.47 43.70
CA GLY A 621 -36.43 47.38 43.08
C GLY A 621 -36.45 47.59 41.52
N LEU A 622 -37.43 47.02 40.84
CA LEU A 622 -37.64 47.24 39.41
C LEU A 622 -38.02 48.69 39.09
N THR A 623 -38.86 49.30 39.92
CA THR A 623 -39.29 50.72 39.80
C THR A 623 -38.07 51.66 40.00
N ILE A 624 -37.26 51.42 41.04
CA ILE A 624 -35.99 52.18 41.24
C ILE A 624 -35.04 51.99 40.09
N PHE A 625 -34.86 50.75 39.62
CA PHE A 625 -33.98 50.45 38.49
C PHE A 625 -34.42 51.17 37.20
N LEU A 626 -35.71 51.15 36.89
CA LEU A 626 -36.26 51.88 35.76
C LEU A 626 -36.12 53.39 35.89
N LEU A 627 -36.30 53.96 37.10
CA LEU A 627 -36.11 55.38 37.37
C LEU A 627 -34.65 55.83 37.32
N LEU A 628 -33.69 54.94 37.47
CA LEU A 628 -32.26 55.22 37.36
C LEU A 628 -31.73 55.10 35.92
N ILE A 629 -32.45 54.41 35.04
CA ILE A 629 -32.08 54.19 33.62
C ILE A 629 -32.84 55.16 32.70
N CYS A 630 -34.04 55.61 33.08
CA CYS A 630 -34.78 56.66 32.41
C CYS A 630 -34.44 58.04 33.00
#